data_66552d4bfdc97a3352909a17d84be6bd
#
_entry.id   66552d4bfdc97a3352909a17d84be6bd
#
_cell.length_a   1.000
_cell.length_b   1.000
_cell.length_c   1.000
_cell.angle_alpha   90.00
_cell.angle_beta   90.00
_cell.angle_gamma   90.00
#
_symmetry.space_group_name_H-M   'P 1'
#
loop_
_entity.id
_entity.type
_entity.pdbx_description
1 polymer ?
#
loop_
_entity_poly.entity_id
_entity_poly.type
_entity_poly.pdbx_seq_one_letter_code
_entity_poly.pdbx_strand_id
1 'polypeptide(L)'
;MSITLFTRTDFRGDRSTITSDTPSLAALEVGAHPSSAQIAAPTGAALFFRREHFEGNALYRRGPRNIADIGKAAEGGKATWGNTIASVRVSPFQLQLNVSVVSEEDGTLPGGFTSGQDARERVAAVVALANTLLGNQQALITLDVSRFNVRQNDRKFDVNMPRLAAYPPAWKEPGFVDVVVCNQARRKGQAGVTKPPCLGQVLLLAARLRFENPLSGNEQTVNLADDLMAVTLVHELGHYCGIHHPSGRGGATNIMNPATAEFDPFNGTFAGPALADLELDEEQIGDMHSSLAGARERDRR
;
A
#
# COMPACT_ATOMS: atom_id res chain seq x y z
N MET A 1 -1.87 -2.67 22.53
CA MET A 1 -0.95 -3.77 22.17
C MET A 1 0.30 -3.66 23.02
N SER A 2 0.96 -4.77 23.38
CA SER A 2 2.25 -4.72 24.08
C SER A 2 3.26 -5.67 23.42
N ILE A 3 4.51 -5.22 23.36
CA ILE A 3 5.65 -5.98 22.87
C ILE A 3 6.67 -6.03 23.98
N THR A 4 7.13 -7.23 24.35
CA THR A 4 8.24 -7.39 25.28
C THR A 4 9.49 -7.76 24.50
N LEU A 5 10.52 -6.97 24.65
CA LEU A 5 11.86 -7.18 24.08
C LEU A 5 12.79 -7.76 25.14
N PHE A 6 13.74 -8.59 24.74
CA PHE A 6 14.72 -9.23 25.62
C PHE A 6 16.14 -9.10 25.05
N THR A 7 17.12 -8.93 25.93
CA THR A 7 18.55 -8.77 25.56
C THR A 7 19.18 -10.05 25.03
N ARG A 8 18.60 -11.22 25.32
CA ARG A 8 19.11 -12.52 24.86
C ARG A 8 18.06 -13.28 24.07
N THR A 9 18.48 -14.27 23.30
CA THR A 9 17.60 -15.22 22.63
C THR A 9 16.77 -16.02 23.63
N ASP A 10 15.70 -16.64 23.14
CA ASP A 10 14.79 -17.49 23.95
C ASP A 10 14.18 -16.77 25.17
N PHE A 11 13.91 -15.47 25.02
CA PHE A 11 13.20 -14.64 26.01
C PHE A 11 13.93 -14.54 27.35
N ARG A 12 15.25 -14.45 27.32
CA ARG A 12 16.13 -14.35 28.49
C ARG A 12 16.78 -12.95 28.61
N GLY A 13 17.38 -12.70 29.75
CA GLY A 13 18.08 -11.46 30.07
C GLY A 13 17.14 -10.34 30.50
N ASP A 14 17.63 -9.12 30.40
CA ASP A 14 16.85 -7.93 30.71
C ASP A 14 15.72 -7.75 29.72
N ARG A 15 14.64 -7.12 30.14
CA ARG A 15 13.45 -6.95 29.31
C ARG A 15 12.89 -5.54 29.39
N SER A 16 12.33 -5.09 28.29
CA SER A 16 11.54 -3.86 28.23
C SER A 16 10.21 -4.11 27.52
N THR A 17 9.14 -3.51 28.05
CA THR A 17 7.81 -3.61 27.44
C THR A 17 7.49 -2.31 26.71
N ILE A 18 7.13 -2.42 25.44
CA ILE A 18 6.76 -1.32 24.54
C ILE A 18 5.24 -1.38 24.32
N THR A 19 4.58 -0.25 24.53
CA THR A 19 3.13 -0.09 24.33
C THR A 19 2.78 1.01 23.32
N SER A 20 3.78 1.79 22.91
CA SER A 20 3.67 2.90 21.94
C SER A 20 4.88 2.93 21.02
N ASP A 21 4.81 3.76 20.00
CA ASP A 21 5.94 4.00 19.10
C ASP A 21 7.18 4.44 19.88
N THR A 22 8.29 3.75 19.66
CA THR A 22 9.55 3.97 20.37
C THR A 22 10.63 4.29 19.31
N PRO A 23 10.92 5.58 19.10
CA PRO A 23 11.85 6.03 18.05
C PRO A 23 13.32 5.68 18.32
N SER A 24 13.67 5.41 19.57
CA SER A 24 15.00 4.91 19.96
C SER A 24 14.87 3.92 21.13
N LEU A 25 15.52 2.78 21.00
CA LEU A 25 15.61 1.76 22.05
C LEU A 25 16.82 2.00 22.97
N ALA A 26 17.71 2.92 22.64
CA ALA A 26 18.97 3.12 23.36
C ALA A 26 18.78 3.48 24.85
N ALA A 27 17.66 4.12 25.20
CA ALA A 27 17.33 4.50 26.57
C ALA A 27 16.61 3.40 27.37
N LEU A 28 16.27 2.28 26.78
CA LEU A 28 15.60 1.16 27.43
C LEU A 28 16.62 0.19 28.03
N GLU A 29 16.19 -0.61 29.02
CA GLU A 29 17.03 -1.65 29.63
C GLU A 29 17.57 -2.67 28.62
N VAL A 30 16.77 -2.99 27.57
CA VAL A 30 17.22 -3.86 26.48
C VAL A 30 18.25 -3.21 25.54
N GLY A 31 18.42 -1.88 25.60
CA GLY A 31 19.31 -1.15 24.71
C GLY A 31 18.93 -1.26 23.24
N ALA A 32 19.85 -0.87 22.35
CA ALA A 32 19.63 -0.85 20.91
C ALA A 32 19.71 -2.22 20.22
N HIS A 33 19.81 -3.33 20.95
CA HIS A 33 20.10 -4.65 20.37
C HIS A 33 19.30 -5.79 21.00
N PRO A 34 17.95 -5.74 21.00
CA PRO A 34 17.17 -6.87 21.50
C PRO A 34 17.41 -8.12 20.64
N SER A 35 17.50 -9.26 21.31
CA SER A 35 17.77 -10.55 20.64
C SER A 35 16.52 -11.41 20.49
N SER A 36 15.47 -11.18 21.26
CA SER A 36 14.18 -11.84 21.11
C SER A 36 13.02 -10.92 21.49
N ALA A 37 11.81 -11.25 21.01
CA ALA A 37 10.60 -10.45 21.24
C ALA A 37 9.36 -11.31 21.38
N GLN A 38 8.40 -10.82 22.17
CA GLN A 38 7.06 -11.38 22.30
C GLN A 38 6.00 -10.32 21.98
N ILE A 39 5.14 -10.62 21.02
CA ILE A 39 3.99 -9.79 20.65
C ILE A 39 2.76 -10.46 21.27
N ALA A 40 2.18 -9.85 22.29
CA ALA A 40 1.15 -10.48 23.12
C ALA A 40 -0.26 -10.44 22.50
N ALA A 41 -0.59 -9.40 21.71
CA ALA A 41 -1.95 -9.19 21.25
C ALA A 41 -2.27 -9.98 19.97
N PRO A 42 -3.39 -10.71 19.90
CA PRO A 42 -3.80 -11.45 18.71
C PRO A 42 -4.14 -10.55 17.52
N THR A 43 -4.54 -9.30 17.77
CA THR A 43 -4.88 -8.30 16.76
C THR A 43 -3.85 -7.19 16.66
N GLY A 44 -2.62 -7.43 17.08
CA GLY A 44 -1.54 -6.46 17.05
C GLY A 44 -0.48 -6.80 16.01
N ALA A 45 0.21 -5.78 15.52
CA ALA A 45 1.38 -5.94 14.68
C ALA A 45 2.49 -4.99 15.10
N ALA A 46 3.73 -5.35 14.80
CA ALA A 46 4.91 -4.59 15.14
C ALA A 46 5.83 -4.43 13.94
N LEU A 47 6.43 -3.26 13.85
CA LEU A 47 7.52 -2.94 12.93
C LEU A 47 8.79 -2.69 13.73
N PHE A 48 9.83 -3.44 13.42
CA PHE A 48 11.15 -3.31 14.00
C PHE A 48 12.07 -2.71 12.95
N PHE A 49 12.72 -1.59 13.25
CA PHE A 49 13.59 -0.89 12.31
C PHE A 49 15.05 -0.99 12.74
N ARG A 50 15.94 -1.07 11.74
CA ARG A 50 17.39 -1.16 11.98
C ARG A 50 18.01 0.14 12.47
N ARG A 51 17.35 1.27 12.28
CA ARG A 51 17.80 2.59 12.70
C ARG A 51 16.81 3.24 13.62
N GLU A 52 17.25 4.22 14.37
CA GLU A 52 16.39 5.09 15.14
C GLU A 52 15.41 5.85 14.25
N HIS A 53 14.38 6.43 14.85
CA HIS A 53 13.38 7.25 14.18
C HIS A 53 12.61 6.53 13.07
N PHE A 54 12.51 5.19 13.16
CA PHE A 54 11.81 4.33 12.19
C PHE A 54 12.43 4.39 10.79
N GLU A 55 13.74 4.40 10.72
CA GLU A 55 14.52 4.45 9.49
C GLU A 55 15.16 3.09 9.15
N GLY A 56 15.58 2.96 7.89
CA GLY A 56 16.17 1.75 7.35
C GLY A 56 15.15 0.65 7.08
N ASN A 57 15.64 -0.58 6.95
CA ASN A 57 14.77 -1.73 6.68
C ASN A 57 13.85 -2.02 7.87
N ALA A 58 12.63 -2.43 7.59
CA ALA A 58 11.62 -2.80 8.55
C ALA A 58 11.38 -4.31 8.55
N LEU A 59 11.34 -4.92 9.73
CA LEU A 59 10.85 -6.27 9.97
C LEU A 59 9.43 -6.17 10.51
N TYR A 60 8.45 -6.60 9.74
CA TYR A 60 7.06 -6.62 10.15
C TYR A 60 6.70 -7.98 10.76
N ARG A 61 5.92 -7.97 11.84
CA ARG A 61 5.38 -9.20 12.47
C ARG A 61 3.98 -8.96 13.02
N ARG A 62 3.08 -9.89 12.72
CA ARG A 62 1.75 -9.96 13.34
C ARG A 62 1.80 -10.72 14.66
N GLY A 63 0.97 -10.32 15.63
CA GLY A 63 0.76 -11.07 16.87
C GLY A 63 -0.43 -12.05 16.79
N PRO A 64 -0.58 -12.94 17.78
CA PRO A 64 0.41 -13.16 18.81
C PRO A 64 1.60 -13.94 18.28
N ARG A 65 2.79 -13.55 18.65
CA ARG A 65 4.01 -14.21 18.16
C ARG A 65 5.15 -14.14 19.15
N ASN A 66 5.89 -15.24 19.23
CA ASN A 66 7.15 -15.35 19.91
C ASN A 66 8.28 -15.40 18.88
N ILE A 67 9.22 -14.47 18.96
CA ILE A 67 10.41 -14.40 18.10
C ILE A 67 11.60 -14.75 19.00
N ALA A 68 11.95 -16.02 19.06
CA ALA A 68 12.99 -16.54 19.95
C ALA A 68 14.40 -16.01 19.61
N ASP A 69 14.63 -15.71 18.33
CA ASP A 69 15.90 -15.18 17.82
C ASP A 69 15.61 -14.21 16.67
N ILE A 70 15.68 -12.91 16.96
CA ILE A 70 15.49 -11.84 15.98
C ILE A 70 16.59 -11.89 14.90
N GLY A 71 17.81 -12.29 15.29
CA GLY A 71 18.93 -12.42 14.37
C GLY A 71 18.70 -13.43 13.26
N LYS A 72 17.88 -14.46 13.53
CA LYS A 72 17.48 -15.49 12.55
C LYS A 72 16.14 -15.23 11.92
N ALA A 73 15.43 -14.17 12.31
CA ALA A 73 14.13 -13.81 11.77
C ALA A 73 14.23 -13.27 10.33
N ALA A 74 15.16 -13.80 9.53
CA ALA A 74 15.28 -13.50 8.12
C ALA A 74 14.13 -14.14 7.35
N GLU A 75 13.51 -13.40 6.45
CA GLU A 75 12.55 -13.91 5.48
C GLU A 75 13.18 -13.92 4.10
N GLY A 76 12.84 -14.92 3.31
CA GLY A 76 13.23 -14.98 1.90
C GLY A 76 14.74 -15.08 1.60
N GLY A 77 15.56 -15.54 2.54
CA GLY A 77 17.02 -15.70 2.31
C GLY A 77 17.81 -14.38 2.27
N LYS A 78 17.19 -13.27 2.62
CA LYS A 78 17.87 -11.98 2.75
C LYS A 78 18.62 -11.87 4.09
N ALA A 79 19.55 -10.93 4.18
CA ALA A 79 20.48 -10.76 5.29
C ALA A 79 19.83 -10.89 6.69
N THR A 80 20.45 -11.64 7.58
CA THR A 80 20.07 -11.79 8.98
C THR A 80 19.91 -10.45 9.68
N TRP A 81 18.92 -10.31 10.56
CA TRP A 81 18.65 -9.06 11.29
C TRP A 81 19.70 -8.76 12.38
N GLY A 82 20.51 -9.76 12.76
CA GLY A 82 21.73 -9.64 13.55
C GLY A 82 21.72 -8.55 14.63
N ASN A 83 20.81 -8.61 15.59
CA ASN A 83 20.76 -7.69 16.76
C ASN A 83 20.87 -6.20 16.40
N THR A 84 20.24 -5.76 15.31
CA THR A 84 20.35 -4.38 14.81
C THR A 84 19.06 -3.58 14.89
N ILE A 85 18.13 -3.94 15.80
CA ILE A 85 16.90 -3.18 15.98
C ILE A 85 17.19 -1.95 16.84
N ALA A 86 16.86 -0.79 16.31
CA ALA A 86 17.09 0.50 17.00
C ALA A 86 15.78 1.24 17.32
N SER A 87 14.68 0.94 16.63
CA SER A 87 13.36 1.52 16.92
C SER A 87 12.23 0.55 16.63
N VAL A 88 11.07 0.77 17.27
CA VAL A 88 9.87 -0.07 17.13
C VAL A 88 8.65 0.80 16.94
N ARG A 89 7.82 0.49 15.95
CA ARG A 89 6.54 1.13 15.69
C ARG A 89 5.40 0.15 15.90
N VAL A 90 4.34 0.61 16.52
CA VAL A 90 3.10 -0.14 16.80
C VAL A 90 1.84 0.59 16.36
N SER A 91 1.98 1.85 15.96
CA SER A 91 0.89 2.67 15.41
C SER A 91 0.94 2.69 13.88
N PRO A 92 -0.20 2.93 13.21
CA PRO A 92 -0.23 3.08 11.77
C PRO A 92 0.60 4.27 11.29
N PHE A 93 1.21 4.09 10.14
CA PHE A 93 1.83 5.15 9.37
C PHE A 93 0.79 5.80 8.46
N GLN A 94 0.54 7.10 8.63
CA GLN A 94 -0.39 7.83 7.79
C GLN A 94 0.29 8.29 6.49
N LEU A 95 -0.25 7.83 5.36
CA LEU A 95 0.10 8.29 4.02
C LEU A 95 -0.88 9.36 3.58
N GLN A 96 -0.37 10.53 3.28
CA GLN A 96 -1.17 11.64 2.74
C GLN A 96 -1.28 11.51 1.23
N LEU A 97 -2.51 11.50 0.72
CA LEU A 97 -2.81 11.41 -0.69
C LEU A 97 -3.12 12.78 -1.28
N ASN A 98 -2.51 13.08 -2.41
CA ASN A 98 -2.91 14.17 -3.30
C ASN A 98 -3.66 13.57 -4.48
N VAL A 99 -4.99 13.63 -4.46
CA VAL A 99 -5.84 13.02 -5.48
C VAL A 99 -6.22 14.04 -6.55
N SER A 100 -5.96 13.70 -7.81
CA SER A 100 -6.39 14.46 -8.98
C SER A 100 -7.34 13.63 -9.82
N VAL A 101 -8.62 14.03 -9.87
CA VAL A 101 -9.60 13.46 -10.79
C VAL A 101 -9.53 14.25 -12.08
N VAL A 102 -9.19 13.59 -13.21
CA VAL A 102 -8.93 14.25 -14.47
C VAL A 102 -10.11 14.07 -15.41
N SER A 103 -10.81 15.19 -15.73
CA SER A 103 -11.91 15.21 -16.70
C SER A 103 -11.40 15.12 -18.14
N GLU A 104 -12.28 14.77 -19.05
CA GLU A 104 -12.04 14.89 -20.49
C GLU A 104 -11.99 16.37 -20.92
N GLU A 105 -11.64 16.62 -22.20
CA GLU A 105 -11.55 17.99 -22.73
C GLU A 105 -12.90 18.74 -22.69
N ASP A 106 -14.01 18.01 -22.81
CA ASP A 106 -15.39 18.54 -22.73
C ASP A 106 -15.86 18.76 -21.28
N GLY A 107 -15.03 18.46 -20.29
CA GLY A 107 -15.36 18.56 -18.87
C GLY A 107 -16.03 17.30 -18.29
N THR A 108 -16.29 16.26 -19.07
CA THR A 108 -16.86 15.00 -18.61
C THR A 108 -15.92 14.34 -17.60
N LEU A 109 -16.45 14.00 -16.41
CA LEU A 109 -15.68 13.34 -15.36
C LEU A 109 -15.54 11.83 -15.60
N PRO A 110 -14.45 11.20 -15.15
CA PRO A 110 -14.24 9.77 -15.32
C PRO A 110 -15.25 8.93 -14.54
N GLY A 111 -15.45 7.67 -14.97
CA GLY A 111 -16.20 6.67 -14.20
C GLY A 111 -17.67 6.96 -13.96
N GLY A 112 -18.25 7.92 -14.72
CA GLY A 112 -19.65 8.33 -14.53
C GLY A 112 -19.85 9.22 -13.31
N PHE A 113 -18.81 9.86 -12.77
CA PHE A 113 -18.97 10.90 -11.75
C PHE A 113 -19.80 12.04 -12.33
N THR A 114 -20.83 12.47 -11.58
CA THR A 114 -21.79 13.48 -12.02
C THR A 114 -21.36 14.90 -11.69
N SER A 115 -20.45 15.05 -10.73
CA SER A 115 -19.90 16.33 -10.28
C SER A 115 -18.57 16.15 -9.55
N GLY A 116 -17.87 17.24 -9.32
CA GLY A 116 -16.65 17.23 -8.50
C GLY A 116 -16.91 16.81 -7.04
N GLN A 117 -18.11 17.10 -6.51
CA GLN A 117 -18.52 16.67 -5.17
C GLN A 117 -18.76 15.15 -5.15
N ASP A 118 -19.50 14.61 -6.11
CA ASP A 118 -19.71 13.17 -6.27
C ASP A 118 -18.37 12.41 -6.41
N ALA A 119 -17.46 12.94 -7.23
CA ALA A 119 -16.12 12.36 -7.37
C ALA A 119 -15.34 12.36 -6.04
N ARG A 120 -15.45 13.43 -5.24
CA ARG A 120 -14.83 13.53 -3.91
C ARG A 120 -15.40 12.49 -2.95
N GLU A 121 -16.71 12.32 -2.92
CA GLU A 121 -17.41 11.39 -2.04
C GLU A 121 -17.05 9.94 -2.39
N ARG A 122 -17.04 9.60 -3.68
CA ARG A 122 -16.63 8.27 -4.13
C ARG A 122 -15.15 7.97 -3.88
N VAL A 123 -14.25 8.92 -4.10
CA VAL A 123 -12.83 8.76 -3.75
C VAL A 123 -12.67 8.54 -2.25
N ALA A 124 -13.41 9.28 -1.42
CA ALA A 124 -13.39 9.06 0.03
C ALA A 124 -13.89 7.67 0.42
N ALA A 125 -14.95 7.15 -0.24
CA ALA A 125 -15.45 5.79 -0.03
C ALA A 125 -14.40 4.74 -0.44
N VAL A 126 -13.75 4.90 -1.59
CA VAL A 126 -12.66 4.03 -2.07
C VAL A 126 -11.50 3.99 -1.07
N VAL A 127 -11.08 5.16 -0.55
CA VAL A 127 -10.00 5.24 0.45
C VAL A 127 -10.43 4.61 1.78
N ALA A 128 -11.68 4.75 2.20
CA ALA A 128 -12.20 4.09 3.39
C ALA A 128 -12.18 2.55 3.26
N LEU A 129 -12.56 2.02 2.10
CA LEU A 129 -12.47 0.58 1.80
C LEU A 129 -11.01 0.11 1.75
N ALA A 130 -10.11 0.88 1.14
CA ALA A 130 -8.67 0.58 1.12
C ALA A 130 -8.09 0.56 2.55
N ASN A 131 -8.50 1.49 3.41
CA ASN A 131 -8.11 1.49 4.83
C ASN A 131 -8.66 0.27 5.58
N THR A 132 -9.86 -0.18 5.24
CA THR A 132 -10.43 -1.43 5.78
C THR A 132 -9.59 -2.63 5.37
N LEU A 133 -9.20 -2.73 4.10
CA LEU A 133 -8.30 -3.78 3.62
C LEU A 133 -6.95 -3.77 4.36
N LEU A 134 -6.30 -2.62 4.44
CA LEU A 134 -5.03 -2.46 5.15
C LEU A 134 -5.16 -2.75 6.65
N GLY A 135 -6.29 -2.36 7.26
CA GLY A 135 -6.61 -2.64 8.66
C GLY A 135 -6.81 -4.13 8.93
N ASN A 136 -7.55 -4.84 8.08
CA ASN A 136 -7.74 -6.29 8.16
C ASN A 136 -6.40 -7.04 8.05
N GLN A 137 -5.46 -6.50 7.27
CA GLN A 137 -4.10 -7.00 7.15
C GLN A 137 -3.20 -6.59 8.32
N GLN A 138 -3.68 -5.76 9.23
CA GLN A 138 -2.86 -5.14 10.28
C GLN A 138 -1.62 -4.43 9.70
N ALA A 139 -1.71 -3.91 8.48
CA ALA A 139 -0.56 -3.42 7.72
C ALA A 139 0.17 -2.22 8.36
N LEU A 140 -0.40 -1.63 9.43
CA LEU A 140 0.11 -0.41 10.07
C LEU A 140 0.31 0.74 9.07
N ILE A 141 -0.57 0.81 8.09
CA ILE A 141 -0.65 1.90 7.10
C ILE A 141 -2.09 2.39 7.08
N THR A 142 -2.27 3.70 7.05
CA THR A 142 -3.55 4.37 6.81
C THR A 142 -3.38 5.41 5.71
N LEU A 143 -4.41 5.58 4.90
CA LEU A 143 -4.48 6.53 3.80
C LEU A 143 -5.39 7.70 4.19
N ASP A 144 -4.97 8.91 3.89
CA ASP A 144 -5.76 10.13 4.12
C ASP A 144 -5.77 11.00 2.86
N VAL A 145 -6.97 11.38 2.38
CA VAL A 145 -7.12 12.29 1.25
C VAL A 145 -6.93 13.72 1.75
N SER A 146 -5.68 14.14 1.86
CA SER A 146 -5.33 15.47 2.35
C SER A 146 -5.52 16.55 1.30
N ARG A 147 -5.43 16.18 0.00
CA ARG A 147 -5.72 17.08 -1.12
C ARG A 147 -6.59 16.38 -2.15
N PHE A 148 -7.60 17.10 -2.64
CA PHE A 148 -8.48 16.64 -3.70
C PHE A 148 -8.65 17.73 -4.74
N ASN A 149 -8.43 17.40 -6.00
CA ASN A 149 -8.51 18.31 -7.12
C ASN A 149 -9.32 17.68 -8.26
N VAL A 150 -10.18 18.46 -8.89
CA VAL A 150 -10.68 18.16 -10.23
C VAL A 150 -9.81 18.92 -11.22
N ARG A 151 -9.18 18.23 -12.16
CA ARG A 151 -8.29 18.78 -13.18
C ARG A 151 -8.93 18.61 -14.54
N GLN A 152 -8.96 19.67 -15.32
CA GLN A 152 -9.29 19.54 -16.72
C GLN A 152 -8.11 18.89 -17.45
N ASN A 153 -8.42 18.00 -18.40
CA ASN A 153 -7.38 17.37 -19.22
C ASN A 153 -6.53 18.46 -19.90
N ASP A 154 -5.25 18.44 -19.61
CA ASP A 154 -4.25 19.12 -20.42
C ASP A 154 -3.94 18.16 -21.58
N ARG A 155 -4.05 18.60 -22.84
CA ARG A 155 -3.79 17.82 -24.07
C ARG A 155 -2.55 16.94 -24.04
N LYS A 156 -1.66 17.15 -23.09
CA LYS A 156 -0.46 16.36 -22.84
C LYS A 156 -0.71 15.11 -22.03
N PHE A 157 -1.78 15.08 -21.23
CA PHE A 157 -2.16 13.94 -20.37
C PHE A 157 -3.47 13.34 -20.90
N ASP A 158 -3.35 12.39 -21.83
CA ASP A 158 -4.50 11.70 -22.40
C ASP A 158 -5.16 10.80 -21.34
N VAL A 159 -6.34 11.21 -20.86
CA VAL A 159 -7.10 10.49 -19.81
C VAL A 159 -7.62 9.13 -20.27
N ASN A 160 -7.72 8.90 -21.59
CA ASN A 160 -8.15 7.63 -22.14
C ASN A 160 -6.99 6.68 -22.41
N MET A 161 -5.76 7.21 -22.52
CA MET A 161 -4.52 6.43 -22.66
C MET A 161 -3.38 7.05 -21.84
N PRO A 162 -3.53 7.19 -20.53
CA PRO A 162 -2.60 7.96 -19.71
C PRO A 162 -1.20 7.35 -19.73
N ARG A 163 -0.22 8.24 -19.90
CA ARG A 163 1.19 7.89 -19.71
C ARG A 163 1.67 8.55 -18.42
N LEU A 164 2.11 7.75 -17.47
CA LEU A 164 2.60 8.28 -16.19
C LEU A 164 3.72 9.32 -16.36
N ALA A 165 4.55 9.16 -17.40
CA ALA A 165 5.61 10.13 -17.74
C ALA A 165 5.09 11.49 -18.21
N ALA A 166 3.81 11.57 -18.64
CA ALA A 166 3.18 12.82 -19.06
C ALA A 166 2.40 13.51 -17.94
N TYR A 167 2.39 12.95 -16.73
CA TYR A 167 1.74 13.58 -15.58
C TYR A 167 2.39 14.94 -15.29
N PRO A 168 1.61 16.04 -15.28
CA PRO A 168 2.18 17.37 -15.16
C PRO A 168 2.91 17.56 -13.82
N PRO A 169 4.18 17.99 -13.83
CA PRO A 169 4.94 18.23 -12.60
C PRO A 169 4.24 19.20 -11.62
N ALA A 170 3.50 20.18 -12.16
CA ALA A 170 2.73 21.15 -11.39
C ALA A 170 1.55 20.54 -10.59
N TRP A 171 1.18 19.30 -10.88
CA TRP A 171 0.13 18.58 -10.14
C TRP A 171 0.71 17.74 -9.00
N LYS A 172 2.03 17.51 -9.00
CA LYS A 172 2.71 16.78 -7.94
C LYS A 172 2.83 17.63 -6.67
N GLU A 173 2.73 16.95 -5.55
CA GLU A 173 2.84 17.58 -4.25
C GLU A 173 3.96 16.90 -3.43
N PRO A 174 5.02 17.63 -3.06
CA PRO A 174 6.09 17.07 -2.24
C PRO A 174 5.58 16.51 -0.92
N GLY A 175 6.03 15.33 -0.54
CA GLY A 175 5.63 14.65 0.69
C GLY A 175 4.29 13.90 0.61
N PHE A 176 3.61 13.93 -0.55
CA PHE A 176 2.35 13.23 -0.78
C PHE A 176 2.54 12.04 -1.73
N VAL A 177 1.62 11.09 -1.64
CA VAL A 177 1.41 10.10 -2.70
C VAL A 177 0.44 10.69 -3.71
N ASP A 178 0.93 11.02 -4.90
CA ASP A 178 0.09 11.54 -5.97
C ASP A 178 -0.73 10.41 -6.59
N VAL A 179 -2.06 10.54 -6.54
CA VAL A 179 -3.02 9.61 -7.12
C VAL A 179 -3.79 10.30 -8.23
N VAL A 180 -3.81 9.70 -9.40
CA VAL A 180 -4.61 10.19 -10.53
C VAL A 180 -5.77 9.23 -10.77
N VAL A 181 -6.98 9.75 -10.81
CA VAL A 181 -8.18 9.03 -11.24
C VAL A 181 -8.55 9.49 -12.64
N CYS A 182 -8.60 8.55 -13.58
CA CYS A 182 -8.90 8.80 -14.98
C CYS A 182 -9.90 7.76 -15.52
N ASN A 183 -10.38 7.94 -16.77
CA ASN A 183 -11.34 7.02 -17.35
C ASN A 183 -10.80 5.60 -17.46
N GLN A 184 -9.61 5.42 -18.01
CA GLN A 184 -9.09 4.10 -18.34
C GLN A 184 -7.58 4.04 -18.13
N ALA A 185 -7.07 2.85 -17.80
CA ALA A 185 -5.67 2.54 -17.95
C ALA A 185 -5.36 2.25 -19.44
N ARG A 186 -4.09 2.40 -19.82
CA ARG A 186 -3.65 2.27 -21.23
C ARG A 186 -3.94 0.89 -21.84
N ARG A 187 -3.89 -0.16 -21.04
CA ARG A 187 -4.09 -1.54 -21.53
C ARG A 187 -5.49 -2.02 -21.21
N LYS A 188 -6.06 -2.83 -22.10
CA LYS A 188 -7.31 -3.56 -21.86
C LYS A 188 -7.15 -4.42 -20.60
N GLY A 189 -8.20 -4.48 -19.79
CA GLY A 189 -8.20 -5.26 -18.55
C GLY A 189 -7.35 -4.70 -17.40
N GLN A 190 -6.78 -3.50 -17.55
CA GLN A 190 -5.94 -2.89 -16.52
C GLN A 190 -6.72 -1.83 -15.73
N ALA A 191 -6.83 -2.03 -14.41
CA ALA A 191 -7.55 -1.13 -13.50
C ALA A 191 -6.62 -0.09 -12.84
N GLY A 192 -5.32 -0.31 -12.83
CA GLY A 192 -4.33 0.62 -12.28
C GLY A 192 -2.97 0.50 -12.95
N VAL A 193 -2.12 1.46 -12.73
CA VAL A 193 -0.72 1.46 -13.21
C VAL A 193 0.15 2.23 -12.25
N THR A 194 1.19 1.57 -11.78
CA THR A 194 2.31 2.21 -11.10
C THR A 194 3.60 1.55 -11.58
N LYS A 195 4.67 2.31 -11.73
CA LYS A 195 5.93 1.79 -12.27
C LYS A 195 6.96 1.68 -11.15
N PRO A 196 7.37 0.47 -10.74
CA PRO A 196 8.43 0.28 -9.74
C PRO A 196 9.82 0.73 -10.25
N PRO A 197 10.76 1.17 -9.38
CA PRO A 197 10.60 1.62 -8.01
C PRO A 197 10.01 3.03 -7.99
N CYS A 198 9.03 3.28 -7.14
CA CYS A 198 8.01 4.27 -7.44
C CYS A 198 7.93 5.46 -6.50
N LEU A 199 8.83 5.58 -5.54
CA LEU A 199 8.87 6.75 -4.68
C LEU A 199 9.03 8.03 -5.51
N GLY A 200 8.03 8.92 -5.43
CA GLY A 200 7.96 10.14 -6.25
C GLY A 200 7.29 9.96 -7.62
N GLN A 201 6.71 8.80 -7.91
CA GLN A 201 5.86 8.56 -9.08
C GLN A 201 4.37 8.69 -8.72
N VAL A 202 3.53 8.60 -9.72
CA VAL A 202 2.09 8.76 -9.62
C VAL A 202 1.42 7.40 -9.65
N LEU A 203 0.46 7.19 -8.75
CA LEU A 203 -0.48 6.08 -8.78
C LEU A 203 -1.61 6.42 -9.74
N LEU A 204 -1.87 5.55 -10.71
CA LEU A 204 -3.00 5.73 -11.63
C LEU A 204 -4.09 4.73 -11.26
N LEU A 205 -5.30 5.23 -11.06
CA LEU A 205 -6.52 4.45 -10.90
C LEU A 205 -7.44 4.70 -12.09
N ALA A 206 -7.84 3.64 -12.77
CA ALA A 206 -8.89 3.72 -13.77
C ALA A 206 -10.26 3.69 -13.08
N ALA A 207 -11.15 4.60 -13.47
CA ALA A 207 -12.53 4.57 -13.01
C ALA A 207 -13.41 3.69 -13.90
N ARG A 208 -12.89 3.26 -15.05
CA ARG A 208 -13.52 2.32 -15.98
C ARG A 208 -12.55 1.24 -16.42
N LEU A 209 -13.06 0.04 -16.63
CA LEU A 209 -12.32 -1.04 -17.25
C LEU A 209 -12.76 -1.20 -18.72
N ARG A 210 -11.78 -1.32 -19.61
CA ARG A 210 -11.98 -1.63 -21.03
C ARG A 210 -11.64 -3.09 -21.29
N PHE A 211 -12.56 -3.82 -21.88
CA PHE A 211 -12.40 -5.24 -22.20
C PHE A 211 -13.04 -5.59 -23.53
N GLU A 212 -12.65 -6.71 -24.09
CA GLU A 212 -13.29 -7.28 -25.27
C GLU A 212 -14.36 -8.27 -24.84
N ASN A 213 -15.61 -8.04 -25.27
CA ASN A 213 -16.70 -8.96 -24.97
C ASN A 213 -16.47 -10.28 -25.72
N PRO A 214 -16.29 -11.40 -25.02
CA PRO A 214 -15.94 -12.68 -25.64
C PRO A 214 -17.04 -13.25 -26.56
N LEU A 215 -18.29 -12.77 -26.41
CA LEU A 215 -19.41 -13.23 -27.23
C LEU A 215 -19.53 -12.44 -28.54
N SER A 216 -19.25 -11.14 -28.53
CA SER A 216 -19.43 -10.26 -29.69
C SER A 216 -18.10 -9.85 -30.36
N GLY A 217 -16.98 -10.04 -29.70
CA GLY A 217 -15.68 -9.52 -30.12
C GLY A 217 -15.56 -7.99 -30.06
N ASN A 218 -16.61 -7.30 -29.61
CA ASN A 218 -16.63 -5.86 -29.53
C ASN A 218 -15.96 -5.35 -28.24
N GLU A 219 -15.31 -4.21 -28.34
CA GLU A 219 -14.77 -3.51 -27.19
C GLU A 219 -15.91 -2.87 -26.36
N GLN A 220 -15.87 -3.09 -25.06
CA GLN A 220 -16.82 -2.55 -24.09
C GLN A 220 -16.08 -1.88 -22.93
N THR A 221 -16.77 -0.97 -22.27
CA THR A 221 -16.29 -0.32 -21.04
C THR A 221 -17.32 -0.43 -19.94
N VAL A 222 -16.87 -0.66 -18.72
CA VAL A 222 -17.70 -0.71 -17.51
C VAL A 222 -17.11 0.21 -16.44
N ASN A 223 -17.97 0.91 -15.69
CA ASN A 223 -17.53 1.65 -14.52
C ASN A 223 -17.08 0.67 -13.44
N LEU A 224 -15.93 0.93 -12.84
CA LEU A 224 -15.43 0.12 -11.73
C LEU A 224 -16.21 0.44 -10.46
N ALA A 225 -16.56 -0.61 -9.73
CA ALA A 225 -17.12 -0.49 -8.40
C ALA A 225 -16.07 0.01 -7.39
N ASP A 226 -16.51 0.62 -6.30
CA ASP A 226 -15.62 1.24 -5.33
C ASP A 226 -14.71 0.24 -4.61
N ASP A 227 -15.19 -0.98 -4.38
CA ASP A 227 -14.41 -2.08 -3.80
C ASP A 227 -13.24 -2.50 -4.69
N LEU A 228 -13.46 -2.60 -6.01
CA LEU A 228 -12.38 -2.91 -6.93
C LEU A 228 -11.38 -1.76 -7.06
N MET A 229 -11.87 -0.52 -7.08
CA MET A 229 -10.97 0.63 -7.05
C MET A 229 -10.12 0.64 -5.76
N ALA A 230 -10.68 0.22 -4.63
CA ALA A 230 -9.96 0.11 -3.36
C ALA A 230 -8.89 -0.99 -3.40
N VAL A 231 -9.20 -2.17 -3.93
CA VAL A 231 -8.23 -3.25 -4.15
C VAL A 231 -7.11 -2.77 -5.06
N THR A 232 -7.47 -2.12 -6.17
CA THR A 232 -6.51 -1.57 -7.12
C THR A 232 -5.61 -0.51 -6.45
N LEU A 233 -6.17 0.37 -5.62
CA LEU A 233 -5.39 1.36 -4.89
C LEU A 233 -4.34 0.71 -3.98
N VAL A 234 -4.71 -0.34 -3.23
CA VAL A 234 -3.77 -1.07 -2.36
C VAL A 234 -2.72 -1.82 -3.18
N HIS A 235 -3.12 -2.44 -4.30
CA HIS A 235 -2.21 -3.09 -5.24
C HIS A 235 -1.16 -2.11 -5.80
N GLU A 236 -1.61 -0.98 -6.32
CA GLU A 236 -0.73 0.05 -6.88
C GLU A 236 0.14 0.71 -5.80
N LEU A 237 -0.37 0.84 -4.57
CA LEU A 237 0.43 1.26 -3.43
C LEU A 237 1.56 0.27 -3.13
N GLY A 238 1.31 -1.02 -3.24
CA GLY A 238 2.35 -2.04 -3.17
C GLY A 238 3.44 -1.81 -4.20
N HIS A 239 3.08 -1.57 -5.46
CA HIS A 239 4.03 -1.20 -6.51
C HIS A 239 4.74 0.13 -6.24
N TYR A 240 4.02 1.13 -5.75
CA TYR A 240 4.60 2.40 -5.31
C TYR A 240 5.70 2.19 -4.26
N CYS A 241 5.51 1.22 -3.37
CA CYS A 241 6.50 0.80 -2.38
C CYS A 241 7.57 -0.18 -2.91
N GLY A 242 7.58 -0.48 -4.21
CA GLY A 242 8.59 -1.32 -4.84
C GLY A 242 8.30 -2.82 -4.80
N ILE A 243 7.11 -3.24 -4.37
CA ILE A 243 6.70 -4.64 -4.42
C ILE A 243 6.37 -5.02 -5.87
N HIS A 244 6.88 -6.15 -6.30
CA HIS A 244 6.55 -6.75 -7.59
C HIS A 244 5.44 -7.79 -7.46
N HIS A 245 4.81 -8.12 -8.57
CA HIS A 245 3.94 -9.29 -8.62
C HIS A 245 4.71 -10.52 -8.15
N PRO A 246 4.10 -11.40 -7.33
CA PRO A 246 4.78 -12.60 -6.88
C PRO A 246 5.19 -13.45 -8.10
N SER A 247 6.45 -13.89 -8.12
CA SER A 247 6.96 -14.81 -9.13
C SER A 247 6.37 -16.20 -8.86
N GLY A 248 5.40 -16.57 -9.66
CA GLY A 248 4.59 -17.75 -9.46
C GLY A 248 3.15 -17.35 -9.12
N ARG A 249 2.25 -18.32 -9.12
CA ARG A 249 0.88 -18.11 -8.69
C ARG A 249 0.86 -17.89 -7.17
N GLY A 250 1.15 -16.69 -6.72
CA GLY A 250 0.75 -16.26 -5.39
C GLY A 250 -0.72 -16.65 -5.21
N GLY A 251 -1.12 -17.05 -4.02
CA GLY A 251 -2.49 -17.51 -3.77
C GLY A 251 -3.50 -16.54 -4.37
N ALA A 252 -4.65 -17.04 -4.81
CA ALA A 252 -5.72 -16.24 -5.42
C ALA A 252 -6.16 -15.05 -4.55
N THR A 253 -5.83 -15.09 -3.26
CA THR A 253 -6.14 -14.05 -2.27
C THR A 253 -5.06 -12.97 -2.12
N ASN A 254 -3.86 -13.13 -2.71
CA ASN A 254 -2.82 -12.13 -2.56
C ASN A 254 -3.12 -10.87 -3.39
N ILE A 255 -3.21 -9.72 -2.73
CA ILE A 255 -3.53 -8.42 -3.37
C ILE A 255 -2.53 -8.06 -4.48
N MET A 256 -1.26 -8.45 -4.34
CA MET A 256 -0.24 -8.19 -5.37
C MET A 256 -0.30 -9.17 -6.56
N ASN A 257 -1.22 -10.13 -6.56
CA ASN A 257 -1.47 -10.96 -7.74
C ASN A 257 -2.35 -10.18 -8.74
N PRO A 258 -1.92 -9.97 -9.98
CA PRO A 258 -2.71 -9.22 -10.98
C PRO A 258 -4.03 -9.93 -11.35
N ALA A 259 -4.16 -11.22 -11.07
CA ALA A 259 -5.37 -12.01 -11.29
C ALA A 259 -6.29 -12.11 -10.06
N THR A 260 -6.01 -11.35 -8.98
CA THR A 260 -6.81 -11.40 -7.75
C THR A 260 -8.25 -10.92 -7.95
N ALA A 261 -8.48 -10.05 -8.93
CA ALA A 261 -9.81 -9.62 -9.34
C ALA A 261 -9.99 -9.88 -10.83
N GLU A 262 -10.67 -10.96 -11.17
CA GLU A 262 -11.06 -11.25 -12.55
C GLU A 262 -12.41 -10.62 -12.86
N PHE A 263 -12.47 -9.83 -13.90
CA PHE A 263 -13.72 -9.29 -14.41
C PHE A 263 -14.47 -10.38 -15.18
N ASP A 264 -15.70 -10.70 -14.75
CA ASP A 264 -16.63 -11.55 -15.50
C ASP A 264 -17.35 -10.70 -16.56
N PRO A 265 -16.96 -10.81 -17.83
CA PRO A 265 -17.54 -9.99 -18.90
C PRO A 265 -19.00 -10.37 -19.22
N PHE A 266 -19.49 -11.54 -18.77
CA PHE A 266 -20.85 -11.99 -19.01
C PHE A 266 -21.85 -11.32 -18.07
N ASN A 267 -21.43 -11.11 -16.82
CA ASN A 267 -22.27 -10.52 -15.79
C ASN A 267 -21.94 -9.05 -15.52
N GLY A 268 -20.86 -8.52 -16.08
CA GLY A 268 -20.39 -7.17 -15.79
C GLY A 268 -19.93 -6.99 -14.32
N THR A 269 -19.58 -8.09 -13.67
CA THR A 269 -19.19 -8.15 -12.27
C THR A 269 -17.76 -8.64 -12.12
N PHE A 270 -17.17 -8.39 -10.96
CA PHE A 270 -15.88 -9.00 -10.62
C PHE A 270 -16.10 -10.30 -9.89
N ALA A 271 -15.53 -11.38 -10.45
CA ALA A 271 -15.39 -12.66 -9.77
C ALA A 271 -14.00 -12.64 -9.10
N GLY A 272 -13.98 -12.63 -7.80
CA GLY A 272 -12.75 -12.65 -7.01
C GLY A 272 -13.05 -13.06 -5.57
N PRO A 273 -12.01 -13.27 -4.74
CA PRO A 273 -12.22 -13.50 -3.32
C PRO A 273 -12.92 -12.28 -2.70
N ALA A 274 -13.71 -12.52 -1.66
CA ALA A 274 -14.31 -11.43 -0.89
C ALA A 274 -13.20 -10.48 -0.36
N LEU A 275 -13.49 -9.19 -0.23
CA LEU A 275 -12.51 -8.22 0.29
C LEU A 275 -11.88 -8.67 1.62
N ALA A 276 -12.65 -9.38 2.45
CA ALA A 276 -12.18 -9.90 3.73
C ALA A 276 -11.13 -11.01 3.60
N ASP A 277 -11.09 -11.69 2.46
CA ASP A 277 -10.20 -12.82 2.20
C ASP A 277 -8.90 -12.39 1.49
N LEU A 278 -8.86 -11.13 1.03
CA LEU A 278 -7.67 -10.57 0.37
C LEU A 278 -6.56 -10.31 1.39
N GLU A 279 -5.32 -10.63 1.03
CA GLU A 279 -4.18 -10.53 1.93
C GLU A 279 -2.91 -9.95 1.28
N LEU A 280 -2.10 -9.33 2.12
CA LEU A 280 -0.69 -9.07 1.90
C LEU A 280 0.10 -9.95 2.86
N ASP A 281 1.18 -10.57 2.41
CA ASP A 281 2.04 -11.32 3.32
C ASP A 281 2.92 -10.40 4.20
N GLU A 282 3.53 -10.98 5.24
CA GLU A 282 4.34 -10.20 6.18
C GLU A 282 5.58 -9.58 5.53
N GLU A 283 6.17 -10.24 4.53
CA GLU A 283 7.33 -9.73 3.80
C GLU A 283 6.93 -8.52 2.94
N GLN A 284 5.80 -8.61 2.23
CA GLN A 284 5.27 -7.50 1.44
C GLN A 284 5.01 -6.26 2.31
N ILE A 285 4.37 -6.42 3.46
CA ILE A 285 4.13 -5.31 4.39
C ILE A 285 5.46 -4.75 4.93
N GLY A 286 6.41 -5.60 5.29
CA GLY A 286 7.74 -5.18 5.74
C GLY A 286 8.51 -4.39 4.67
N ASP A 287 8.43 -4.83 3.41
CA ASP A 287 9.05 -4.14 2.27
C ASP A 287 8.37 -2.79 1.98
N MET A 288 7.02 -2.69 2.11
CA MET A 288 6.32 -1.40 2.03
C MET A 288 6.87 -0.40 3.05
N HIS A 289 6.96 -0.78 4.30
CA HIS A 289 7.48 0.10 5.35
C HIS A 289 8.96 0.45 5.17
N SER A 290 9.77 -0.49 4.70
CA SER A 290 11.18 -0.25 4.37
C SER A 290 11.32 0.82 3.29
N SER A 291 10.49 0.75 2.26
CA SER A 291 10.47 1.73 1.16
C SER A 291 10.00 3.10 1.63
N LEU A 292 8.95 3.17 2.44
CA LEU A 292 8.42 4.41 3.01
C LEU A 292 9.43 5.07 3.97
N ALA A 293 10.15 4.29 4.76
CA ALA A 293 11.24 4.79 5.62
C ALA A 293 12.38 5.39 4.79
N GLY A 294 12.79 4.71 3.72
CA GLY A 294 13.84 5.18 2.80
C GLY A 294 13.45 6.45 2.01
N ALA A 295 12.16 6.67 1.73
CA ALA A 295 11.67 7.90 1.12
C ALA A 295 11.86 9.09 2.06
N ARG A 296 11.43 8.96 3.30
CA ARG A 296 11.56 10.00 4.32
C ARG A 296 13.02 10.41 4.58
N GLU A 297 13.92 9.45 4.54
CA GLU A 297 15.35 9.73 4.72
C GLU A 297 15.89 10.60 3.57
N ARG A 298 15.39 10.42 2.34
CA ARG A 298 15.76 11.25 1.18
C ARG A 298 15.19 12.66 1.26
N ASP A 299 13.94 12.81 1.71
CA ASP A 299 13.25 14.11 1.80
C ASP A 299 13.86 15.01 2.90
N ARG A 300 14.62 14.44 3.85
CA ARG A 300 15.32 15.19 4.92
C ARG A 300 16.73 15.62 4.56
N ARG A 301 17.29 15.13 3.47
CA ARG A 301 18.62 15.49 2.95
C ARG A 301 18.52 16.57 1.89
#